data_9a737104620170edbbcca54004026a6f
#
_entry.id   9a737104620170edbbcca54004026a6f
#
_cell.length_a   1.000
_cell.length_b   1.000
_cell.length_c   1.000
_cell.angle_alpha   90.00
_cell.angle_beta   90.00
_cell.angle_gamma   90.00
#
_symmetry.space_group_name_H-M   'P 1'
#
loop_
_entity.id
_entity.type
_entity.pdbx_description
1 polymer ?
#
loop_
_entity_poly.entity_id
_entity_poly.type
_entity_poly.pdbx_seq_one_letter_code
_entity_poly.pdbx_strand_id
1 'polypeptide(L)' 'MYRTDQLRGHLNRALDNGVTAEEIGEVITHMAFYSGWPTAANAVKVAKEVFDSRS' A
#
# COMPACT_ATOMS: atom_id res chain seq x y z
N MET A 1 10.97 -12.16 -8.68
CA MET A 1 9.87 -11.47 -9.10
C MET A 1 9.03 -10.85 -8.07
N TYR A 2 8.78 -9.65 -8.30
CA TYR A 2 8.16 -8.93 -7.29
C TYR A 2 6.77 -8.56 -7.57
N ARG A 3 6.03 -8.36 -6.49
CA ARG A 3 4.65 -8.00 -6.55
C ARG A 3 4.41 -6.53 -6.39
N THR A 4 5.47 -5.74 -6.43
CA THR A 4 5.34 -4.31 -6.21
C THR A 4 4.50 -3.65 -7.27
N ASP A 5 4.59 -4.11 -8.52
CA ASP A 5 3.77 -3.53 -9.59
C ASP A 5 2.30 -3.81 -9.37
N GLN A 6 1.98 -5.03 -8.91
CA GLN A 6 0.61 -5.38 -8.61
C GLN A 6 0.09 -4.58 -7.43
N LEU A 7 0.91 -4.44 -6.40
CA LEU A 7 0.52 -3.67 -5.23
C LEU A 7 0.26 -2.21 -5.59
N ARG A 8 1.13 -1.64 -6.43
CA ARG A 8 0.97 -0.26 -6.87
C ARG A 8 -0.35 -0.09 -7.61
N GLY A 9 -0.68 -1.03 -8.50
CA GLY A 9 -1.94 -1.00 -9.21
C GLY A 9 -3.14 -1.11 -8.31
N HIS A 10 -3.07 -2.00 -7.31
CA HIS A 10 -4.16 -2.15 -6.35
C HIS A 10 -4.36 -0.89 -5.52
N LEU A 11 -3.26 -0.25 -5.10
CA LEU A 11 -3.35 0.98 -4.32
C LEU A 11 -3.97 2.11 -5.13
N ASN A 12 -3.53 2.25 -6.38
CA ASN A 12 -4.11 3.28 -7.24
C ASN A 12 -5.60 3.06 -7.45
N ARG A 13 -5.98 1.82 -7.68
CA ARG A 13 -7.38 1.48 -7.88
C ARG A 13 -8.20 1.75 -6.62
N ALA A 14 -7.65 1.40 -5.46
CA ALA A 14 -8.34 1.65 -4.20
C ALA A 14 -8.56 3.14 -3.99
N LEU A 15 -7.54 3.95 -4.25
CA LEU A 15 -7.68 5.40 -4.11
C LEU A 15 -8.68 5.97 -5.09
N ASP A 16 -8.71 5.44 -6.32
CA ASP A 16 -9.70 5.87 -7.31
C ASP A 16 -11.11 5.54 -6.88
N ASN A 17 -11.27 4.50 -6.07
CA ASN A 17 -12.58 4.09 -5.58
C ASN A 17 -12.95 4.71 -4.24
N GLY A 18 -12.17 5.68 -3.79
CA GLY A 18 -12.52 6.44 -2.60
C GLY A 18 -11.91 5.97 -1.30
N VAL A 19 -11.05 4.96 -1.33
CA VAL A 19 -10.34 4.53 -0.13
C VAL A 19 -9.34 5.62 0.24
N THR A 20 -9.29 5.98 1.52
CA THR A 20 -8.42 7.06 1.96
C THR A 20 -7.01 6.55 2.27
N ALA A 21 -6.05 7.47 2.33
CA ALA A 21 -4.69 7.14 2.73
C ALA A 21 -4.68 6.55 4.13
N GLU A 22 -5.54 7.04 5.01
CA GLU A 22 -5.65 6.56 6.37
C GLU A 22 -6.10 5.10 6.39
N GLU A 23 -7.08 4.76 5.57
CA GLU A 23 -7.55 3.38 5.47
C GLU A 23 -6.47 2.46 4.93
N ILE A 24 -5.69 2.93 3.97
CA ILE A 24 -4.58 2.15 3.45
C ILE A 24 -3.55 1.91 4.54
N GLY A 25 -3.28 2.91 5.37
CA GLY A 25 -2.38 2.74 6.51
C GLY A 25 -2.85 1.67 7.47
N GLU A 26 -4.16 1.60 7.72
CA GLU A 26 -4.72 0.58 8.57
C GLU A 26 -4.53 -0.83 8.00
N VAL A 27 -4.74 -0.96 6.70
CA VAL A 27 -4.53 -2.25 6.03
C VAL A 27 -3.08 -2.68 6.15
N ILE A 28 -2.14 -1.78 5.96
CA ILE A 28 -0.72 -2.08 6.07
C ILE A 28 -0.38 -2.52 7.49
N THR A 29 -0.96 -1.85 8.48
CA THR A 29 -0.75 -2.24 9.87
C THR A 29 -1.22 -3.66 10.12
N HIS A 30 -2.37 -4.03 9.59
CA HIS A 30 -2.85 -5.40 9.72
C HIS A 30 -1.92 -6.38 9.03
N MET A 31 -1.39 -6.03 7.87
CA MET A 31 -0.44 -6.89 7.17
C MET A 31 0.78 -7.17 8.01
N ALA A 32 1.23 -6.20 8.81
CA ALA A 32 2.40 -6.39 9.65
C ALA A 32 2.18 -7.49 10.68
N PHE A 33 0.95 -7.60 11.19
CA PHE A 33 0.64 -8.64 12.16
C PHE A 33 0.54 -10.01 11.52
N TYR A 34 0.06 -10.09 10.28
CA TYR A 34 -0.12 -11.38 9.64
C TYR A 34 1.10 -11.85 8.87
N SER A 35 1.74 -10.96 8.15
CA SER A 35 2.78 -11.32 7.20
C SER A 35 4.17 -10.91 7.65
N GLY A 36 4.25 -10.10 8.70
CA GLY A 36 5.52 -9.66 9.25
C GLY A 36 5.98 -8.33 8.70
N TRP A 37 6.96 -7.77 9.37
CA TRP A 37 7.47 -6.43 9.09
C TRP A 37 8.07 -6.26 7.71
N PRO A 38 8.82 -7.24 7.15
CA PRO A 38 9.38 -7.02 5.81
C PRO A 38 8.33 -6.76 4.76
N THR A 39 7.21 -7.49 4.82
CA THR A 39 6.11 -7.29 3.88
C THR A 39 5.46 -5.92 4.09
N ALA A 40 5.23 -5.56 5.34
CA ALA A 40 4.61 -4.29 5.66
C ALA A 40 5.50 -3.12 5.27
N ALA A 41 6.80 -3.24 5.51
CA ALA A 41 7.73 -2.16 5.16
C ALA A 41 7.75 -1.93 3.66
N ASN A 42 7.69 -3.00 2.88
CA ASN A 42 7.64 -2.87 1.43
C ASN A 42 6.34 -2.21 0.99
N ALA A 43 5.24 -2.58 1.62
CA ALA A 43 3.95 -1.98 1.31
C ALA A 43 3.92 -0.49 1.63
N VAL A 44 4.53 -0.08 2.75
CA VAL A 44 4.62 1.32 3.10
C VAL A 44 5.40 2.09 2.04
N LYS A 45 6.51 1.53 1.59
CA LYS A 45 7.32 2.17 0.58
C LYS A 45 6.55 2.39 -0.71
N VAL A 46 5.85 1.35 -1.16
CA VAL A 46 5.05 1.45 -2.38
C VAL A 46 3.91 2.45 -2.21
N ALA A 47 3.25 2.42 -1.06
CA ALA A 47 2.15 3.35 -0.79
C ALA A 47 2.64 4.80 -0.83
N LYS A 48 3.81 5.05 -0.25
CA LYS A 48 4.36 6.40 -0.27
C LYS A 48 4.64 6.85 -1.69
N GLU A 49 5.19 5.97 -2.52
CA GLU A 49 5.44 6.28 -3.92
C GLU A 49 4.16 6.62 -4.66
N VAL A 50 3.10 5.86 -4.40
CA VAL A 50 1.81 6.09 -5.03
C VAL A 50 1.25 7.44 -4.61
N PHE A 51 1.29 7.76 -3.31
CA PHE A 51 0.78 9.03 -2.83
C PHE A 51 1.57 10.20 -3.42
N ASP A 52 2.89 10.08 -3.49
CA ASP A 52 3.73 11.12 -4.06
C ASP A 52 3.42 11.34 -5.53
N SER A 53 3.16 10.28 -6.24
CA SER A 53 2.88 10.35 -7.66
C SER A 53 1.50 10.98 -7.93
N ARG A 54 0.57 10.87 -6.98
CA ARG A 54 -0.77 11.42 -7.14
C ARG A 54 -0.89 12.86 -6.63
N SER A 55 0.06 13.31 -5.86
CA SER A 55 0.02 14.69 -5.39
C SER A 55 0.75 15.62 -6.35
#